data_b25f99ba2c32ba558e435589ece5c7a0
#
_entry.id   b25f99ba2c32ba558e435589ece5c7a0
#
_cell.length_a   1.000
_cell.length_b   1.000
_cell.length_c   1.000
_cell.angle_alpha   90.00
_cell.angle_beta   90.00
_cell.angle_gamma   90.00
#
_symmetry.space_group_name_H-M   'P 1'
#
loop_
_entity.id
_entity.type
_entity.pdbx_description
1 polymer ?
#
loop_
_entity_poly.entity_id
_entity_poly.type
_entity_poly.pdbx_seq_one_letter_code
_entity_poly.pdbx_strand_id
1 'polypeptide(L)'
;MKLDLNKMVIELKTLMINSAYQIEPPVKKEFFDSILNKSVHSTPSLILNQIAREFYFLLIKQPDYVDFLKHMDGFEYNGLRLFSISNPEPAIKNIFLINEYYRNNDIYRDPVLQERLVIGDDGMSLFTYDAKKDLFEIRDSAASESVYGELDNFTQLLAEMIESIK
;
A
#
# COMPACT_ATOMS: atom_id res chain seq x y z
N MET A 1 7.44 22.52 -8.31
CA MET A 1 8.42 21.48 -8.69
C MET A 1 7.67 20.17 -8.95
N LYS A 2 7.88 19.57 -10.10
CA LYS A 2 7.25 18.29 -10.43
C LYS A 2 7.95 17.16 -9.65
N LEU A 3 7.19 16.37 -8.91
CA LEU A 3 7.70 15.18 -8.22
C LEU A 3 8.09 14.12 -9.27
N ASP A 4 9.22 13.47 -9.05
CA ASP A 4 9.75 12.46 -9.96
C ASP A 4 9.87 11.12 -9.22
N LEU A 5 9.01 10.18 -9.56
CA LEU A 5 8.95 8.87 -8.93
C LEU A 5 10.29 8.12 -9.03
N ASN A 6 10.95 8.17 -10.18
CA ASN A 6 12.21 7.46 -10.38
C ASN A 6 13.32 8.00 -9.46
N LYS A 7 13.40 9.32 -9.32
CA LYS A 7 14.35 9.93 -8.37
C LYS A 7 14.08 9.53 -6.94
N MET A 8 12.81 9.50 -6.54
CA MET A 8 12.42 9.08 -5.19
C MET A 8 12.73 7.60 -4.94
N VAL A 9 12.52 6.74 -5.92
CA VAL A 9 12.88 5.31 -5.80
C VAL A 9 14.40 5.15 -5.63
N ILE A 10 15.19 5.88 -6.40
CA ILE A 10 16.66 5.85 -6.28
C ILE A 10 17.08 6.32 -4.88
N GLU A 11 16.52 7.43 -4.39
CA GLU A 11 16.80 7.95 -3.06
C GLU A 11 16.45 6.92 -1.98
N LEU A 12 15.27 6.33 -2.03
CA LEU A 12 14.82 5.32 -1.08
C LEU A 12 15.74 4.09 -1.09
N LYS A 13 16.07 3.57 -2.27
CA LYS A 13 17.01 2.43 -2.39
C LYS A 13 18.38 2.76 -1.80
N THR A 14 18.87 3.97 -2.02
CA THR A 14 20.15 4.41 -1.46
C THR A 14 20.12 4.45 0.06
N LEU A 15 19.06 5.00 0.66
CA LEU A 15 18.86 4.99 2.11
C LEU A 15 18.82 3.55 2.67
N MET A 16 18.07 2.67 2.02
CA MET A 16 17.93 1.28 2.43
C MET A 16 19.26 0.52 2.36
N ILE A 17 19.98 0.65 1.25
CA ILE A 17 21.29 -0.02 1.05
C ILE A 17 22.30 0.47 2.08
N ASN A 18 22.39 1.78 2.29
CA ASN A 18 23.33 2.38 3.23
C ASN A 18 23.07 1.96 4.68
N SER A 19 21.85 1.57 5.00
CA SER A 19 21.45 1.12 6.34
C SER A 19 21.27 -0.40 6.44
N ALA A 20 21.73 -1.15 5.43
CA ALA A 20 21.67 -2.59 5.36
C ALA A 20 20.25 -3.20 5.39
N TYR A 21 19.26 -2.45 4.90
CA TYR A 21 17.91 -2.98 4.68
C TYR A 21 17.84 -3.75 3.36
N GLN A 22 17.05 -4.81 3.35
CA GLN A 22 16.81 -5.61 2.15
C GLN A 22 15.90 -4.84 1.18
N ILE A 23 16.28 -4.86 -0.11
CA ILE A 23 15.41 -4.36 -1.19
C ILE A 23 14.57 -5.55 -1.68
N GLU A 24 13.24 -5.41 -1.59
CA GLU A 24 12.32 -6.42 -2.11
C GLU A 24 12.40 -6.47 -3.65
N PRO A 25 12.33 -7.66 -4.26
CA PRO A 25 12.35 -7.77 -5.70
C PRO A 25 11.11 -7.11 -6.33
N PRO A 26 11.19 -6.70 -7.60
CA PRO A 26 10.04 -6.14 -8.32
C PRO A 26 8.88 -7.13 -8.40
N VAL A 27 7.65 -6.61 -8.44
CA VAL A 27 6.47 -7.42 -8.75
C VAL A 27 6.57 -7.91 -10.19
N LYS A 28 6.34 -9.21 -10.39
CA LYS A 28 6.39 -9.83 -11.71
C LYS A 28 5.19 -9.44 -12.56
N LYS A 29 5.42 -9.30 -13.86
CA LYS A 29 4.34 -8.99 -14.83
C LYS A 29 3.18 -9.99 -14.73
N GLU A 30 3.48 -11.27 -14.55
CA GLU A 30 2.47 -12.33 -14.45
C GLU A 30 1.53 -12.11 -13.27
N PHE A 31 2.03 -11.53 -12.17
CA PHE A 31 1.19 -11.20 -11.02
C PHE A 31 0.21 -10.08 -11.35
N PHE A 32 0.67 -9.00 -11.98
CA PHE A 32 -0.20 -7.92 -12.45
C PHE A 32 -1.27 -8.46 -13.42
N ASP A 33 -0.85 -9.26 -14.40
CA ASP A 33 -1.75 -9.85 -15.38
C ASP A 33 -2.80 -10.75 -14.71
N SER A 34 -2.42 -11.48 -13.67
CA SER A 34 -3.35 -12.35 -12.94
C SER A 34 -4.47 -11.57 -12.24
N ILE A 35 -4.19 -10.32 -11.84
CA ILE A 35 -5.20 -9.46 -11.20
C ILE A 35 -6.02 -8.71 -12.25
N LEU A 36 -5.34 -8.10 -13.24
CA LEU A 36 -5.98 -7.22 -14.21
C LEU A 36 -6.83 -7.97 -15.24
N ASN A 37 -6.44 -9.20 -15.58
CA ASN A 37 -7.12 -10.00 -16.62
C ASN A 37 -8.16 -10.96 -16.06
N LYS A 38 -8.27 -11.12 -14.75
CA LYS A 38 -9.32 -11.95 -14.17
C LYS A 38 -10.63 -11.17 -14.10
N SER A 39 -11.59 -11.56 -14.92
CA SER A 39 -12.96 -11.15 -14.75
C SER A 39 -13.49 -11.78 -13.45
N VAL A 40 -13.64 -10.98 -12.42
CA VAL A 40 -14.30 -11.30 -11.16
C VAL A 40 -13.72 -12.53 -10.43
N HIS A 41 -12.90 -12.27 -9.42
CA HIS A 41 -12.57 -13.26 -8.41
C HIS A 41 -13.83 -13.50 -7.56
N SER A 42 -14.60 -14.53 -7.85
CA SER A 42 -15.63 -14.96 -6.93
C SER A 42 -15.02 -15.96 -5.94
N THR A 43 -14.56 -15.46 -4.82
CA THR A 43 -14.34 -16.31 -3.66
C THR A 43 -15.63 -16.38 -2.84
N PRO A 44 -15.84 -17.39 -1.98
CA PRO A 44 -16.98 -17.40 -1.06
C PRO A 44 -16.97 -16.26 -0.04
N SER A 45 -15.82 -15.60 0.14
CA SER A 45 -15.67 -14.51 1.12
C SER A 45 -16.02 -13.16 0.50
N LEU A 46 -17.04 -12.49 1.03
CA LEU A 46 -17.40 -11.13 0.65
C LEU A 46 -16.27 -10.13 0.95
N ILE A 47 -15.57 -10.33 2.06
CA ILE A 47 -14.46 -9.47 2.48
C ILE A 47 -13.31 -9.54 1.49
N LEU A 48 -12.89 -10.74 1.11
CA LEU A 48 -11.81 -10.93 0.13
C LEU A 48 -12.18 -10.36 -1.24
N ASN A 49 -13.44 -10.52 -1.67
CA ASN A 49 -13.92 -9.95 -2.93
C ASN A 49 -13.90 -8.41 -2.90
N GLN A 50 -14.25 -7.82 -1.76
CA GLN A 50 -14.22 -6.37 -1.56
C GLN A 50 -12.78 -5.84 -1.62
N ILE A 51 -11.86 -6.49 -0.92
CA ILE A 51 -10.43 -6.13 -0.94
C ILE A 51 -9.87 -6.25 -2.36
N ALA A 52 -10.16 -7.33 -3.06
CA ALA A 52 -9.69 -7.55 -4.43
C ALA A 52 -10.22 -6.48 -5.39
N ARG A 53 -11.47 -6.04 -5.22
CA ARG A 53 -12.06 -4.96 -6.03
C ARG A 53 -11.37 -3.62 -5.78
N GLU A 54 -11.17 -3.25 -4.52
CA GLU A 54 -10.49 -2.00 -4.18
C GLU A 54 -9.04 -2.01 -4.67
N PHE A 55 -8.36 -3.13 -4.55
CA PHE A 55 -7.01 -3.31 -5.05
C PHE A 55 -6.94 -3.23 -6.58
N TYR A 56 -7.89 -3.82 -7.28
CA TYR A 56 -8.02 -3.68 -8.74
C TYR A 56 -8.15 -2.19 -9.14
N PHE A 57 -9.01 -1.44 -8.46
CA PHE A 57 -9.15 0.00 -8.72
C PHE A 57 -7.86 0.77 -8.45
N LEU A 58 -7.15 0.44 -7.39
CA LEU A 58 -5.85 1.03 -7.08
C LEU A 58 -4.87 0.84 -8.25
N LEU A 59 -4.78 -0.37 -8.77
CA LEU A 59 -3.87 -0.67 -9.87
C LEU A 59 -4.22 0.06 -11.17
N ILE A 60 -5.50 0.18 -11.51
CA ILE A 60 -5.91 0.82 -12.77
C ILE A 60 -5.94 2.35 -12.69
N LYS A 61 -6.17 2.92 -11.50
CA LYS A 61 -6.32 4.38 -11.34
C LYS A 61 -5.06 5.08 -10.88
N GLN A 62 -4.11 4.33 -10.32
CA GLN A 62 -2.87 4.88 -9.77
C GLN A 62 -1.65 4.28 -10.48
N PRO A 63 -1.35 4.70 -11.72
CA PRO A 63 -0.22 4.16 -12.49
C PRO A 63 1.13 4.34 -11.79
N ASP A 64 1.30 5.40 -11.01
CA ASP A 64 2.52 5.65 -10.24
C ASP A 64 2.77 4.54 -9.20
N TYR A 65 1.71 4.03 -8.59
CA TYR A 65 1.81 2.91 -7.66
C TYR A 65 2.30 1.63 -8.37
N VAL A 66 1.73 1.35 -9.53
CA VAL A 66 2.17 0.21 -10.36
C VAL A 66 3.63 0.39 -10.79
N ASP A 67 4.01 1.58 -11.21
CA ASP A 67 5.40 1.89 -11.61
C ASP A 67 6.37 1.70 -10.44
N PHE A 68 6.00 2.11 -9.23
CA PHE A 68 6.78 1.85 -8.04
C PHE A 68 6.98 0.33 -7.81
N LEU A 69 5.91 -0.44 -7.91
CA LEU A 69 5.95 -1.90 -7.70
C LEU A 69 6.79 -2.65 -8.74
N LYS A 70 7.02 -2.05 -9.90
CA LYS A 70 7.95 -2.56 -10.92
C LYS A 70 9.42 -2.35 -10.52
N HIS A 71 9.69 -1.54 -9.50
CA HIS A 71 11.03 -1.37 -8.92
C HIS A 71 11.23 -2.22 -7.68
N MET A 72 10.22 -2.31 -6.81
CA MET A 72 10.25 -3.14 -5.61
C MET A 72 8.83 -3.43 -5.12
N ASP A 73 8.63 -4.63 -4.57
CA ASP A 73 7.33 -5.08 -4.06
C ASP A 73 7.14 -4.66 -2.60
N GLY A 74 6.90 -3.37 -2.38
CA GLY A 74 6.86 -2.79 -1.06
C GLY A 74 8.24 -2.56 -0.47
N PHE A 75 8.29 -2.03 0.75
CA PHE A 75 9.55 -1.82 1.47
C PHE A 75 9.32 -1.66 2.97
N GLU A 76 10.38 -1.87 3.73
CA GLU A 76 10.46 -1.50 5.14
C GLU A 76 11.76 -0.75 5.40
N TYR A 77 11.66 0.42 6.05
CA TYR A 77 12.81 1.22 6.43
C TYR A 77 12.46 2.07 7.66
N ASN A 78 13.22 1.90 8.74
CA ASN A 78 13.04 2.66 9.99
C ASN A 78 11.60 2.68 10.52
N GLY A 79 10.91 1.54 10.45
CA GLY A 79 9.54 1.41 10.89
C GLY A 79 8.48 1.90 9.89
N LEU A 80 8.89 2.57 8.83
CA LEU A 80 8.02 2.91 7.71
C LEU A 80 7.87 1.70 6.81
N ARG A 81 6.65 1.33 6.49
CA ARG A 81 6.35 0.16 5.64
C ARG A 81 5.35 0.49 4.54
N LEU A 82 5.66 0.06 3.34
CA LEU A 82 4.70 -0.10 2.25
C LEU A 82 4.52 -1.60 2.05
N PHE A 83 3.30 -2.09 2.12
CA PHE A 83 3.04 -3.54 2.10
C PHE A 83 3.30 -4.15 0.73
N SER A 84 3.81 -5.40 0.74
CA SER A 84 3.96 -6.20 -0.46
C SER A 84 2.60 -6.62 -1.02
N ILE A 85 2.52 -6.74 -2.35
CA ILE A 85 1.32 -7.27 -3.00
C ILE A 85 1.46 -8.73 -3.42
N SER A 86 2.66 -9.22 -3.68
CA SER A 86 2.87 -10.58 -4.21
C SER A 86 3.59 -11.52 -3.26
N ASN A 87 4.34 -11.00 -2.28
CA ASN A 87 5.05 -11.85 -1.34
C ASN A 87 4.15 -12.30 -0.19
N PRO A 88 4.18 -13.60 0.16
CA PRO A 88 3.56 -14.03 1.41
C PRO A 88 4.39 -13.58 2.61
N GLU A 89 3.74 -13.34 3.75
CA GLU A 89 4.43 -13.11 5.02
C GLU A 89 5.41 -14.26 5.34
N PRO A 90 6.48 -14.03 6.17
CA PRO A 90 6.62 -12.89 7.08
C PRO A 90 7.67 -11.85 6.68
N ALA A 91 8.32 -11.93 5.53
CA ALA A 91 9.43 -11.02 5.19
C ALA A 91 9.02 -9.55 5.23
N ILE A 92 7.85 -9.26 4.65
CA ILE A 92 7.18 -7.97 4.71
C ILE A 92 5.68 -8.23 4.73
N LYS A 93 4.89 -7.37 5.38
CA LYS A 93 3.44 -7.55 5.44
C LYS A 93 2.83 -7.55 4.06
N ASN A 94 1.91 -8.49 3.84
CA ASN A 94 1.15 -8.61 2.60
C ASN A 94 -0.14 -7.80 2.69
N ILE A 95 -0.45 -7.02 1.64
CA ILE A 95 -1.60 -6.14 1.60
C ILE A 95 -2.94 -6.88 1.76
N PHE A 96 -3.08 -8.06 1.17
CA PHE A 96 -4.30 -8.85 1.26
C PHE A 96 -4.52 -9.38 2.67
N LEU A 97 -3.47 -9.95 3.28
CA LEU A 97 -3.54 -10.52 4.62
C LEU A 97 -3.82 -9.46 5.68
N ILE A 98 -3.17 -8.30 5.57
CA ILE A 98 -3.37 -7.22 6.56
C ILE A 98 -4.76 -6.60 6.45
N ASN A 99 -5.29 -6.42 5.25
CA ASN A 99 -6.64 -5.89 5.08
C ASN A 99 -7.72 -6.89 5.48
N GLU A 100 -7.51 -8.18 5.22
CA GLU A 100 -8.38 -9.23 5.75
C GLU A 100 -8.41 -9.19 7.27
N TYR A 101 -7.26 -9.07 7.93
CA TYR A 101 -7.16 -8.94 9.38
C TYR A 101 -7.97 -7.74 9.89
N TYR A 102 -7.81 -6.56 9.31
CA TYR A 102 -8.54 -5.37 9.73
C TYR A 102 -10.06 -5.48 9.53
N ARG A 103 -10.50 -6.16 8.47
CA ARG A 103 -11.92 -6.24 8.11
C ARG A 103 -12.65 -7.44 8.70
N ASN A 104 -11.91 -8.48 9.13
CA ASN A 104 -12.47 -9.73 9.63
C ASN A 104 -12.11 -9.99 11.10
N ASN A 105 -11.90 -8.92 11.86
CA ASN A 105 -11.59 -9.04 13.29
C ASN A 105 -12.91 -9.18 14.09
N ASP A 106 -13.10 -10.32 14.76
CA ASP A 106 -14.31 -10.61 15.53
C ASP A 106 -14.42 -9.77 16.81
N ILE A 107 -13.30 -9.25 17.33
CA ILE A 107 -13.27 -8.49 18.58
C ILE A 107 -13.66 -7.03 18.33
N TYR A 108 -13.09 -6.43 17.30
CA TYR A 108 -13.36 -5.03 16.95
C TYR A 108 -13.20 -4.81 15.45
N ARG A 109 -14.23 -4.24 14.84
CA ARG A 109 -14.22 -3.82 13.43
C ARG A 109 -14.22 -2.31 13.37
N ASP A 110 -13.10 -1.75 12.93
CA ASP A 110 -12.98 -0.31 12.72
C ASP A 110 -13.84 0.10 11.51
N PRO A 111 -14.87 0.97 11.71
CA PRO A 111 -15.77 1.35 10.60
C PRO A 111 -15.06 2.00 9.42
N VAL A 112 -13.99 2.75 9.67
CA VAL A 112 -13.22 3.43 8.61
C VAL A 112 -12.46 2.39 7.79
N LEU A 113 -11.77 1.46 8.45
CA LEU A 113 -10.93 0.47 7.79
C LEU A 113 -11.75 -0.60 7.06
N GLN A 114 -13.05 -0.71 7.32
CA GLN A 114 -13.96 -1.52 6.50
C GLN A 114 -14.11 -0.97 5.07
N GLU A 115 -13.87 0.32 4.87
CA GLU A 115 -14.09 1.02 3.61
C GLU A 115 -12.80 1.63 3.02
N ARG A 116 -11.65 1.26 3.56
CA ARG A 116 -10.34 1.75 3.12
C ARG A 116 -9.37 0.59 2.94
N LEU A 117 -8.58 0.66 1.88
CA LEU A 117 -7.48 -0.27 1.67
C LEU A 117 -6.24 0.27 2.40
N VAL A 118 -5.77 -0.43 3.42
CA VAL A 118 -4.53 -0.06 4.11
C VAL A 118 -3.37 -0.58 3.27
N ILE A 119 -2.49 0.32 2.83
CA ILE A 119 -1.35 -0.04 1.95
C ILE A 119 0.00 0.06 2.65
N GLY A 120 0.05 0.67 3.83
CA GLY A 120 1.27 0.81 4.60
C GLY A 120 1.02 1.40 5.98
N ASP A 121 2.07 1.48 6.77
CA ASP A 121 2.06 2.08 8.11
C ASP A 121 3.46 2.57 8.53
N ASP A 122 3.54 3.33 9.62
CA ASP A 122 4.81 3.73 10.23
C ASP A 122 4.81 3.63 11.76
N GLY A 123 3.86 2.90 12.35
CA GLY A 123 3.73 2.76 13.80
C GLY A 123 2.88 3.84 14.45
N MET A 124 2.76 5.01 13.88
CA MET A 124 1.88 6.11 14.33
C MET A 124 0.76 6.38 13.33
N SER A 125 1.00 6.11 12.06
CA SER A 125 0.09 6.41 10.96
C SER A 125 -0.23 5.15 10.17
N LEU A 126 -1.43 5.15 9.56
CA LEU A 126 -1.83 4.23 8.51
C LEU A 126 -1.90 5.00 7.19
N PHE A 127 -1.36 4.39 6.14
CA PHE A 127 -1.50 4.90 4.78
C PHE A 127 -2.60 4.13 4.09
N THR A 128 -3.66 4.84 3.70
CA THR A 128 -4.89 4.22 3.17
C THR A 128 -5.22 4.73 1.78
N TYR A 129 -5.93 3.91 1.03
CA TYR A 129 -6.49 4.28 -0.27
C TYR A 129 -8.01 4.21 -0.21
N ASP A 130 -8.64 5.31 -0.63
CA ASP A 130 -10.09 5.40 -0.81
C ASP A 130 -10.45 5.13 -2.27
N ALA A 131 -10.97 3.94 -2.56
CA ALA A 131 -11.32 3.54 -3.92
C ALA A 131 -12.51 4.33 -4.50
N LYS A 132 -13.36 4.91 -3.65
CA LYS A 132 -14.51 5.71 -4.09
C LYS A 132 -14.08 7.09 -4.57
N LYS A 133 -13.11 7.71 -3.89
CA LYS A 133 -12.62 9.05 -4.19
C LYS A 133 -11.33 9.05 -5.01
N ASP A 134 -10.70 7.88 -5.16
CA ASP A 134 -9.41 7.72 -5.83
C ASP A 134 -8.34 8.65 -5.24
N LEU A 135 -8.16 8.58 -3.92
CA LEU A 135 -7.14 9.34 -3.22
C LEU A 135 -6.50 8.53 -2.09
N PHE A 136 -5.33 8.97 -1.68
CA PHE A 136 -4.61 8.41 -0.54
C PHE A 136 -4.81 9.28 0.70
N GLU A 137 -4.76 8.66 1.87
CA GLU A 137 -4.93 9.32 3.15
C GLU A 137 -3.83 8.89 4.12
N ILE A 138 -3.40 9.81 4.95
CA ILE A 138 -2.55 9.51 6.11
C ILE A 138 -3.43 9.64 7.34
N ARG A 139 -3.64 8.53 8.04
CA ARG A 139 -4.54 8.45 9.20
C ARG A 139 -3.78 8.09 10.46
N ASP A 140 -4.30 8.54 11.61
CA ASP A 140 -3.79 8.12 12.91
C ASP A 140 -4.05 6.61 13.12
N SER A 141 -3.03 5.86 13.53
CA SER A 141 -3.17 4.42 13.75
C SER A 141 -4.00 4.06 14.98
N ALA A 142 -4.07 4.97 15.96
CA ALA A 142 -4.86 4.77 17.17
C ALA A 142 -6.28 5.34 17.06
N ALA A 143 -6.49 6.30 16.13
CA ALA A 143 -7.76 6.97 15.88
C ALA A 143 -7.95 7.14 14.38
N SER A 144 -8.35 6.08 13.70
CA SER A 144 -8.39 6.01 12.23
C SER A 144 -9.31 7.03 11.56
N GLU A 145 -10.28 7.59 12.29
CA GLU A 145 -11.12 8.69 11.84
C GLU A 145 -10.35 10.01 11.69
N SER A 146 -9.20 10.15 12.34
CA SER A 146 -8.36 11.34 12.24
C SER A 146 -7.45 11.27 11.02
N VAL A 147 -7.64 12.19 10.06
CA VAL A 147 -6.88 12.28 8.83
C VAL A 147 -5.88 13.43 8.92
N TYR A 148 -4.60 13.13 8.75
CA TYR A 148 -3.53 14.13 8.77
C TYR A 148 -3.22 14.69 7.38
N GLY A 149 -3.57 13.98 6.33
CA GLY A 149 -3.32 14.41 4.97
C GLY A 149 -4.11 13.61 3.95
N GLU A 150 -4.45 14.27 2.84
CA GLU A 150 -5.06 13.66 1.66
C GLU A 150 -4.19 13.98 0.45
N LEU A 151 -3.96 12.97 -0.40
CA LEU A 151 -3.01 13.05 -1.50
C LEU A 151 -3.64 12.45 -2.74
N ASP A 152 -3.55 13.15 -3.87
CA ASP A 152 -4.24 12.78 -5.11
C ASP A 152 -3.61 11.58 -5.81
N ASN A 153 -2.30 11.36 -5.62
CA ASN A 153 -1.60 10.28 -6.30
C ASN A 153 -0.51 9.65 -5.42
N PHE A 154 -0.06 8.48 -5.84
CA PHE A 154 0.92 7.71 -5.09
C PHE A 154 2.28 8.42 -5.00
N THR A 155 2.69 9.16 -6.03
CA THR A 155 3.97 9.90 -6.00
C THR A 155 3.99 10.93 -4.87
N GLN A 156 2.88 11.62 -4.65
CA GLN A 156 2.74 12.56 -3.51
C GLN A 156 2.81 11.82 -2.16
N LEU A 157 2.12 10.68 -2.05
CA LEU A 157 2.19 9.88 -0.83
C LEU A 157 3.61 9.41 -0.55
N LEU A 158 4.30 8.89 -1.55
CA LEU A 158 5.69 8.42 -1.41
C LEU A 158 6.61 9.56 -0.98
N ALA A 159 6.41 10.75 -1.50
CA ALA A 159 7.17 11.93 -1.09
C ALA A 159 7.00 12.23 0.41
N GLU A 160 5.77 12.21 0.91
CA GLU A 160 5.49 12.39 2.35
C GLU A 160 6.11 11.27 3.19
N MET A 161 6.02 10.02 2.73
CA MET A 161 6.65 8.89 3.42
C MET A 161 8.16 9.06 3.52
N ILE A 162 8.83 9.44 2.44
CA ILE A 162 10.29 9.63 2.43
C ILE A 162 10.69 10.80 3.31
N GLU A 163 9.97 11.92 3.27
CA GLU A 163 10.27 13.07 4.15
C GLU A 163 10.19 12.70 5.63
N SER A 164 9.31 11.80 6.02
CA SER A 164 9.13 11.38 7.42
C SER A 164 10.32 10.60 7.99
N ILE A 165 11.20 10.07 7.14
CA ILE A 165 12.33 9.22 7.53
C ILE A 165 13.70 9.85 7.26
N LYS A 166 13.74 11.09 6.83
CA LYS A 166 14.98 11.84 6.62
C LYS A 166 15.57 12.39 7.91
#